data_bba1650ccd8b87ad037b23f28d2fa597
#
_entry.id   bba1650ccd8b87ad037b23f28d2fa597
#
_cell.length_a   1.000
_cell.length_b   1.000
_cell.length_c   1.000
_cell.angle_alpha   90.00
_cell.angle_beta   90.00
_cell.angle_gamma   90.00
#
_symmetry.space_group_name_H-M   'P 1'
#
loop_
_entity.id
_entity.type
_entity.pdbx_description
1 polymer ?
#
loop_
_entity_poly.entity_id
_entity_poly.type
_entity_poly.pdbx_seq_one_letter_code
_entity_poly.pdbx_strand_id
1 'polypeptide(L)'
;MGSEMCIRDSNKTMEFLKANGIEDSVKQDVYLGPASISEYKTRNPKTNEIIRTEWITYQNIEIESRDVYNIQKTHSQITELLGKGVRVKPSRPEFTYSKLADKRVDKLAKAAKDARIRAEAIALQAGSEVGGLKRVNTGVFQITVPNSTKVSSWGSYDTTTIKKDITAVMGVTFAVKK
;
A
#
# COMPACT_ATOMS: atom_id res chain seq x y z
N MET A 1 -34.19 12.77 6.78
CA MET A 1 -33.05 13.73 6.91
C MET A 1 -31.65 13.06 6.75
N GLY A 2 -31.36 11.92 7.38
CA GLY A 2 -30.02 11.32 7.27
C GLY A 2 -29.64 10.79 5.87
N SER A 3 -30.54 10.13 5.16
CA SER A 3 -30.31 9.56 3.83
C SER A 3 -30.12 10.62 2.74
N GLU A 4 -30.95 11.67 2.75
CA GLU A 4 -30.85 12.77 1.78
C GLU A 4 -29.52 13.54 1.94
N MET A 5 -29.07 13.73 3.17
CA MET A 5 -27.78 14.35 3.46
C MET A 5 -26.61 13.47 2.95
N CYS A 6 -26.68 12.16 3.14
CA CYS A 6 -25.66 11.23 2.65
C CYS A 6 -25.56 11.25 1.12
N ILE A 7 -26.70 11.18 0.41
CA ILE A 7 -26.74 11.24 -1.06
C ILE A 7 -26.18 12.58 -1.57
N ARG A 8 -26.57 13.69 -0.95
CA ARG A 8 -26.02 15.02 -1.29
C ARG A 8 -24.51 15.08 -1.11
N ASP A 9 -24.02 14.55 0.02
CA ASP A 9 -22.60 14.59 0.35
C ASP A 9 -21.80 13.68 -0.57
N SER A 10 -22.34 12.51 -0.95
CA SER A 10 -21.73 11.62 -1.95
C SER A 10 -21.65 12.29 -3.32
N ASN A 11 -22.72 12.94 -3.78
CA ASN A 11 -22.74 13.66 -5.05
C ASN A 11 -21.70 14.78 -5.08
N LYS A 12 -21.62 15.60 -4.04
CA LYS A 12 -20.59 16.66 -3.93
C LYS A 12 -19.18 16.10 -3.91
N THR A 13 -18.99 14.93 -3.29
CA THR A 13 -17.70 14.25 -3.28
C THR A 13 -17.35 13.75 -4.68
N MET A 14 -18.30 13.16 -5.41
CA MET A 14 -18.08 12.73 -6.79
C MET A 14 -17.78 13.91 -7.72
N GLU A 15 -18.49 15.04 -7.58
CA GLU A 15 -18.20 16.28 -8.32
C GLU A 15 -16.78 16.79 -8.03
N PHE A 16 -16.35 16.77 -6.76
CA PHE A 16 -15.00 17.16 -6.37
C PHE A 16 -13.95 16.21 -6.98
N LEU A 17 -14.18 14.90 -6.95
CA LEU A 17 -13.28 13.91 -7.55
C LEU A 17 -13.16 14.16 -9.06
N LYS A 18 -14.27 14.31 -9.75
CA LYS A 18 -14.32 14.61 -11.19
C LYS A 18 -13.60 15.92 -11.54
N ALA A 19 -13.80 16.98 -10.76
CA ALA A 19 -13.09 18.26 -10.94
C ALA A 19 -11.56 18.14 -10.79
N ASN A 20 -11.10 17.11 -10.05
CA ASN A 20 -9.69 16.77 -9.91
C ASN A 20 -9.22 15.68 -10.88
N GLY A 21 -10.00 15.36 -11.92
CA GLY A 21 -9.66 14.38 -12.94
C GLY A 21 -9.75 12.93 -12.46
N ILE A 22 -10.53 12.66 -11.42
CA ILE A 22 -10.79 11.31 -10.92
C ILE A 22 -12.22 10.94 -11.32
N GLU A 23 -12.32 10.19 -12.41
CA GLU A 23 -13.56 9.64 -12.95
C GLU A 23 -13.29 8.28 -13.60
N ASP A 24 -14.35 7.48 -13.79
CA ASP A 24 -14.20 6.19 -14.47
C ASP A 24 -13.55 6.35 -15.85
N SER A 25 -12.50 5.58 -16.07
CA SER A 25 -11.75 5.56 -17.32
C SER A 25 -10.90 4.29 -17.44
N VAL A 26 -10.25 4.07 -18.58
CA VAL A 26 -9.32 2.94 -18.80
C VAL A 26 -8.15 2.93 -17.80
N LYS A 27 -7.86 4.05 -17.13
CA LYS A 27 -6.73 4.20 -16.20
C LYS A 27 -7.13 4.20 -14.73
N GLN A 28 -8.40 4.31 -14.42
CA GLN A 28 -8.89 4.41 -13.05
C GLN A 28 -10.34 3.97 -12.95
N ASP A 29 -10.65 3.28 -11.86
CA ASP A 29 -11.99 2.83 -11.52
C ASP A 29 -12.48 3.64 -10.32
N VAL A 30 -13.71 4.15 -10.39
CA VAL A 30 -14.36 4.87 -9.28
C VAL A 30 -15.67 4.15 -8.98
N TYR A 31 -15.73 3.52 -7.82
CA TYR A 31 -16.89 2.76 -7.38
C TYR A 31 -17.60 3.47 -6.25
N LEU A 32 -18.89 3.78 -6.47
CA LEU A 32 -19.80 4.27 -5.45
C LEU A 32 -20.58 3.10 -4.88
N GLY A 33 -20.23 2.68 -3.67
CA GLY A 33 -20.89 1.57 -2.97
C GLY A 33 -22.32 1.87 -2.55
N PRO A 34 -23.08 0.87 -2.09
CA PRO A 34 -24.42 1.07 -1.56
C PRO A 34 -24.40 1.90 -0.28
N ALA A 35 -25.46 2.67 -0.05
CA ALA A 35 -25.66 3.36 1.22
C ALA A 35 -25.96 2.35 2.33
N SER A 36 -25.34 2.52 3.47
CA SER A 36 -25.52 1.71 4.67
C SER A 36 -26.02 2.55 5.82
N ILE A 37 -26.83 1.96 6.70
CA ILE A 37 -27.39 2.62 7.87
C ILE A 37 -27.00 1.86 9.11
N SER A 38 -26.47 2.57 10.11
CA SER A 38 -26.14 2.02 11.42
C SER A 38 -26.91 2.71 12.53
N GLU A 39 -27.41 1.94 13.46
CA GLU A 39 -28.10 2.42 14.66
C GLU A 39 -27.09 2.51 15.81
N TYR A 40 -27.01 3.70 16.44
CA TYR A 40 -26.20 3.93 17.63
C TYR A 40 -27.09 4.28 18.83
N LYS A 41 -26.97 3.51 19.89
CA LYS A 41 -27.71 3.71 21.14
C LYS A 41 -26.78 4.18 22.24
N THR A 42 -26.98 5.41 22.70
CA THR A 42 -26.30 5.91 23.89
C THR A 42 -27.09 5.48 25.12
N ARG A 43 -26.43 4.83 26.08
CA ARG A 43 -27.05 4.35 27.31
C ARG A 43 -26.56 5.13 28.53
N ASN A 44 -27.41 5.25 29.51
CA ASN A 44 -27.04 5.76 30.83
C ASN A 44 -26.08 4.76 31.50
N PRO A 45 -24.86 5.17 31.91
CA PRO A 45 -23.88 4.25 32.47
C PRO A 45 -24.29 3.67 33.84
N LYS A 46 -25.28 4.30 34.55
CA LYS A 46 -25.76 3.83 35.83
C LYS A 46 -27.02 2.97 35.75
N THR A 47 -27.97 3.32 34.87
CA THR A 47 -29.26 2.62 34.79
C THR A 47 -29.34 1.69 33.58
N ASN A 48 -28.37 1.74 32.65
CA ASN A 48 -28.35 1.01 31.38
C ASN A 48 -29.54 1.32 30.45
N GLU A 49 -30.35 2.33 30.76
CA GLU A 49 -31.46 2.79 29.93
C GLU A 49 -30.96 3.51 28.66
N ILE A 50 -31.67 3.38 27.56
CA ILE A 50 -31.34 4.08 26.32
C ILE A 50 -31.72 5.55 26.50
N ILE A 51 -30.73 6.44 26.47
CA ILE A 51 -30.92 7.90 26.54
C ILE A 51 -31.18 8.47 25.16
N ARG A 52 -30.49 7.94 24.14
CA ARG A 52 -30.53 8.45 22.77
C ARG A 52 -30.32 7.34 21.76
N THR A 53 -31.09 7.37 20.68
CA THR A 53 -30.88 6.55 19.49
C THR A 53 -30.55 7.47 18.31
N GLU A 54 -29.44 7.20 17.63
CA GLU A 54 -29.00 7.93 16.44
C GLU A 54 -28.87 6.96 15.28
N TRP A 55 -29.29 7.37 14.10
CA TRP A 55 -29.14 6.66 12.86
C TRP A 55 -28.10 7.37 12.00
N ILE A 56 -27.01 6.69 11.68
CA ILE A 56 -25.95 7.24 10.85
C ILE A 56 -25.98 6.51 9.51
N THR A 57 -26.14 7.28 8.43
CA THR A 57 -26.04 6.78 7.07
C THR A 57 -24.66 7.11 6.52
N TYR A 58 -24.00 6.15 5.89
CA TYR A 58 -22.71 6.31 5.23
C TYR A 58 -22.69 5.57 3.89
N GLN A 59 -21.85 6.03 3.00
CA GLN A 59 -21.64 5.46 1.68
C GLN A 59 -20.14 5.50 1.36
N ASN A 60 -19.59 4.38 0.89
CA ASN A 60 -18.18 4.28 0.53
C ASN A 60 -17.98 4.67 -0.94
N ILE A 61 -16.92 5.43 -1.18
CA ILE A 61 -16.39 5.69 -2.52
C ILE A 61 -15.01 5.08 -2.57
N GLU A 62 -14.82 4.09 -3.44
CA GLU A 62 -13.55 3.42 -3.66
C GLU A 62 -12.95 3.89 -4.97
N ILE A 63 -11.65 4.14 -4.97
CA ILE A 63 -10.93 4.66 -6.14
C ILE A 63 -9.68 3.81 -6.34
N GLU A 64 -9.57 3.21 -7.51
CA GLU A 64 -8.34 2.58 -7.98
C GLU A 64 -7.79 3.37 -9.17
N SER A 65 -6.52 3.76 -9.14
CA SER A 65 -5.92 4.57 -10.20
C SER A 65 -4.45 4.25 -10.41
N ARG A 66 -4.00 4.36 -11.65
CA ARG A 66 -2.57 4.29 -12.00
C ARG A 66 -1.87 5.65 -11.88
N ASP A 67 -2.62 6.73 -11.77
CA ASP A 67 -2.07 8.08 -11.53
C ASP A 67 -1.92 8.34 -10.02
N VAL A 68 -0.88 7.73 -9.45
CA VAL A 68 -0.60 7.77 -8.01
C VAL A 68 -0.36 9.19 -7.48
N TYR A 69 0.19 10.09 -8.31
CA TYR A 69 0.46 11.47 -7.91
C TYR A 69 -0.81 12.29 -7.86
N ASN A 70 -1.73 12.08 -8.80
CA ASN A 70 -3.03 12.74 -8.77
C ASN A 70 -3.86 12.28 -7.56
N ILE A 71 -3.86 10.98 -7.25
CA ILE A 71 -4.50 10.44 -6.05
C ILE A 71 -3.93 11.07 -4.79
N GLN A 72 -2.61 11.15 -4.66
CA GLN A 72 -1.98 11.77 -3.48
C GLN A 72 -2.35 13.25 -3.35
N LYS A 73 -2.34 14.00 -4.44
CA LYS A 73 -2.74 15.41 -4.48
C LYS A 73 -4.20 15.57 -4.06
N THR A 74 -5.10 14.83 -4.68
CA THR A 74 -6.55 14.93 -4.41
C THR A 74 -6.86 14.51 -2.97
N HIS A 75 -6.19 13.48 -2.45
CA HIS A 75 -6.32 13.10 -1.05
C HIS A 75 -5.92 14.25 -0.09
N SER A 76 -4.87 15.01 -0.40
CA SER A 76 -4.48 16.15 0.44
C SER A 76 -5.47 17.30 0.41
N GLN A 77 -6.24 17.44 -0.69
CA GLN A 77 -7.23 18.48 -0.90
C GLN A 77 -8.64 18.10 -0.43
N ILE A 78 -8.91 16.83 -0.13
CA ILE A 78 -10.27 16.35 0.18
C ILE A 78 -10.87 17.01 1.44
N THR A 79 -10.02 17.53 2.32
CA THR A 79 -10.45 18.29 3.49
C THR A 79 -11.17 19.60 3.15
N GLU A 80 -11.02 20.12 1.91
CA GLU A 80 -11.77 21.29 1.43
C GLU A 80 -13.29 21.02 1.42
N LEU A 81 -13.68 19.74 1.27
CA LEU A 81 -15.10 19.35 1.33
C LEU A 81 -15.71 19.58 2.71
N LEU A 82 -14.92 19.47 3.78
CA LEU A 82 -15.38 19.78 5.14
C LEU A 82 -15.76 21.25 5.26
N GLY A 83 -14.96 22.16 4.66
CA GLY A 83 -15.27 23.58 4.59
C GLY A 83 -16.58 23.90 3.80
N LYS A 84 -16.97 23.00 2.89
CA LYS A 84 -18.23 23.08 2.13
C LYS A 84 -19.40 22.35 2.83
N GLY A 85 -19.23 21.95 4.09
CA GLY A 85 -20.23 21.26 4.90
C GLY A 85 -20.49 19.80 4.48
N VAL A 86 -19.57 19.17 3.74
CA VAL A 86 -19.63 17.76 3.35
C VAL A 86 -18.91 16.91 4.39
N ARG A 87 -19.55 15.88 4.91
CA ARG A 87 -18.97 14.97 5.91
C ARG A 87 -18.23 13.83 5.20
N VAL A 88 -16.93 13.98 5.03
CA VAL A 88 -16.05 12.95 4.48
C VAL A 88 -15.08 12.43 5.53
N LYS A 89 -14.80 11.13 5.47
CA LYS A 89 -13.76 10.48 6.27
C LYS A 89 -12.79 9.77 5.31
N PRO A 90 -11.79 10.48 4.79
CA PRO A 90 -10.85 9.90 3.84
C PRO A 90 -9.98 8.87 4.54
N SER A 91 -9.81 7.70 3.92
CA SER A 91 -8.77 6.75 4.26
C SER A 91 -7.44 7.16 3.60
N ARG A 92 -6.33 6.75 4.21
CA ARG A 92 -5.01 6.97 3.61
C ARG A 92 -4.89 6.15 2.33
N PRO A 93 -4.41 6.75 1.22
CA PRO A 93 -4.17 6.00 -0.02
C PRO A 93 -3.13 4.89 0.18
N GLU A 94 -3.35 3.76 -0.47
CA GLU A 94 -2.41 2.66 -0.53
C GLU A 94 -1.77 2.60 -1.93
N PHE A 95 -0.44 2.54 -1.95
CA PHE A 95 0.33 2.48 -3.18
C PHE A 95 0.94 1.10 -3.36
N THR A 96 0.57 0.40 -4.42
CA THR A 96 1.08 -0.93 -4.75
C THR A 96 1.90 -0.89 -6.05
N TYR A 97 2.82 -1.84 -6.22
CA TYR A 97 3.60 -1.96 -7.44
C TYR A 97 3.08 -3.12 -8.29
N SER A 98 2.37 -2.81 -9.37
CA SER A 98 1.66 -3.80 -10.20
C SER A 98 2.58 -4.81 -10.93
N LYS A 99 3.82 -4.43 -11.25
CA LYS A 99 4.81 -5.29 -11.92
C LYS A 99 5.82 -5.92 -10.95
N LEU A 100 5.37 -6.25 -9.74
CA LEU A 100 6.25 -6.78 -8.70
C LEU A 100 6.84 -8.14 -9.07
N ALA A 101 6.08 -9.01 -9.75
CA ALA A 101 6.55 -10.34 -10.16
C ALA A 101 7.81 -10.25 -11.05
N ASP A 102 7.77 -9.40 -12.07
CA ASP A 102 8.89 -9.20 -13.00
C ASP A 102 10.13 -8.65 -12.27
N LYS A 103 9.92 -7.70 -11.35
CA LYS A 103 10.99 -7.13 -10.55
C LYS A 103 11.61 -8.12 -9.58
N ARG A 104 10.84 -9.09 -9.08
CA ARG A 104 11.39 -10.15 -8.21
C ARG A 104 12.43 -10.98 -8.94
N VAL A 105 12.15 -11.41 -10.18
CA VAL A 105 13.10 -12.19 -10.99
C VAL A 105 14.39 -11.41 -11.26
N ASP A 106 14.27 -10.15 -11.69
CA ASP A 106 15.42 -9.26 -11.92
C ASP A 106 16.28 -9.08 -10.65
N LYS A 107 15.64 -8.87 -9.50
CA LYS A 107 16.35 -8.70 -8.21
C LYS A 107 17.02 -9.98 -7.75
N LEU A 108 16.43 -11.16 -7.96
CA LEU A 108 17.08 -12.44 -7.64
C LEU A 108 18.31 -12.65 -8.50
N ALA A 109 18.27 -12.38 -9.80
CA ALA A 109 19.41 -12.50 -10.69
C ALA A 109 20.56 -11.57 -10.25
N LYS A 110 20.25 -10.32 -9.88
CA LYS A 110 21.23 -9.36 -9.36
C LYS A 110 21.84 -9.82 -8.02
N ALA A 111 21.02 -10.32 -7.10
CA ALA A 111 21.48 -10.83 -5.81
C ALA A 111 22.39 -12.05 -5.97
N ALA A 112 22.07 -12.96 -6.89
CA ALA A 112 22.94 -14.12 -7.19
C ALA A 112 24.30 -13.69 -7.75
N LYS A 113 24.32 -12.72 -8.65
CA LYS A 113 25.56 -12.13 -9.19
C LYS A 113 26.40 -11.49 -8.08
N ASP A 114 25.78 -10.68 -7.22
CA ASP A 114 26.46 -10.05 -6.08
C ASP A 114 27.02 -11.07 -5.08
N ALA A 115 26.26 -12.12 -4.76
CA ALA A 115 26.71 -13.21 -3.90
C ALA A 115 27.96 -13.91 -4.47
N ARG A 116 28.02 -14.12 -5.80
CA ARG A 116 29.21 -14.69 -6.44
C ARG A 116 30.40 -13.77 -6.36
N ILE A 117 30.26 -12.49 -6.66
CA ILE A 117 31.34 -11.48 -6.58
C ILE A 117 31.93 -11.43 -5.16
N ARG A 118 31.10 -11.44 -4.14
CA ARG A 118 31.53 -11.45 -2.74
C ARG A 118 32.25 -12.73 -2.37
N ALA A 119 31.75 -13.88 -2.82
CA ALA A 119 32.40 -15.15 -2.60
C ALA A 119 33.79 -15.21 -3.26
N GLU A 120 33.93 -14.71 -4.49
CA GLU A 120 35.21 -14.63 -5.21
C GLU A 120 36.22 -13.72 -4.50
N ALA A 121 35.77 -12.56 -4.00
CA ALA A 121 36.63 -11.67 -3.23
C ALA A 121 37.16 -12.33 -1.92
N ILE A 122 36.30 -13.08 -1.23
CA ILE A 122 36.69 -13.80 0.01
C ILE A 122 37.65 -14.96 -0.33
N ALA A 123 37.34 -15.77 -1.35
CA ALA A 123 38.15 -16.91 -1.73
C ALA A 123 39.56 -16.48 -2.16
N LEU A 124 39.68 -15.39 -2.92
CA LEU A 124 40.96 -14.82 -3.35
C LEU A 124 41.85 -14.44 -2.16
N GLN A 125 41.29 -13.78 -1.15
CA GLN A 125 42.06 -13.43 0.08
C GLN A 125 42.45 -14.66 0.89
N ALA A 126 41.73 -15.78 0.76
CA ALA A 126 42.07 -17.06 1.39
C ALA A 126 42.96 -17.95 0.54
N GLY A 127 43.49 -17.46 -0.58
CA GLY A 127 44.33 -18.22 -1.50
C GLY A 127 43.60 -19.37 -2.21
N SER A 128 42.35 -19.23 -2.46
CA SER A 128 41.44 -20.24 -3.05
C SER A 128 40.58 -19.63 -4.16
N GLU A 129 39.95 -20.48 -4.96
CA GLU A 129 39.00 -20.06 -6.01
C GLU A 129 37.58 -20.54 -5.73
N VAL A 130 36.61 -19.75 -6.20
CA VAL A 130 35.19 -20.14 -6.15
C VAL A 130 34.89 -21.15 -7.25
N GLY A 131 34.40 -22.30 -6.85
CA GLY A 131 33.94 -23.36 -7.76
C GLY A 131 32.45 -23.25 -8.15
N GLY A 132 31.89 -24.41 -8.46
CA GLY A 132 30.48 -24.51 -8.85
C GLY A 132 29.49 -24.19 -7.73
N LEU A 133 28.28 -23.81 -8.12
CA LEU A 133 27.15 -23.60 -7.23
C LEU A 133 26.76 -24.92 -6.55
N LYS A 134 26.64 -24.95 -5.23
CA LYS A 134 26.22 -26.12 -4.44
C LYS A 134 24.77 -25.97 -3.94
N ARG A 135 24.43 -24.81 -3.43
CA ARG A 135 23.10 -24.57 -2.83
C ARG A 135 22.69 -23.11 -2.98
N VAL A 136 21.41 -22.90 -3.26
CA VAL A 136 20.76 -21.60 -3.22
C VAL A 136 19.59 -21.67 -2.26
N ASN A 137 19.46 -20.67 -1.40
CA ASN A 137 18.31 -20.45 -0.55
C ASN A 137 17.80 -19.02 -0.80
N THR A 138 16.64 -18.89 -1.42
CA THR A 138 16.02 -17.59 -1.62
C THR A 138 15.28 -17.20 -0.34
N GLY A 139 15.70 -16.11 0.27
CA GLY A 139 15.00 -15.48 1.38
C GLY A 139 13.79 -14.66 0.92
N VAL A 140 13.22 -13.94 1.85
CA VAL A 140 12.05 -13.09 1.62
C VAL A 140 12.43 -11.76 0.95
N PHE A 141 11.51 -11.19 0.21
CA PHE A 141 11.66 -9.85 -0.32
C PHE A 141 11.30 -8.80 0.73
N GLN A 142 12.08 -7.73 0.74
CA GLN A 142 11.78 -6.53 1.51
C GLN A 142 11.36 -5.43 0.54
N ILE A 143 10.15 -4.94 0.70
CA ILE A 143 9.63 -3.76 0.00
C ILE A 143 9.39 -2.72 1.07
N THR A 144 10.25 -1.72 1.10
CA THR A 144 10.29 -0.75 2.18
C THR A 144 10.17 0.68 1.66
N VAL A 145 9.94 1.61 2.56
CA VAL A 145 10.15 3.03 2.25
C VAL A 145 11.60 3.26 1.82
N PRO A 146 11.87 4.26 0.97
CA PRO A 146 13.24 4.56 0.54
C PRO A 146 14.19 4.77 1.71
N ASN A 147 15.42 4.25 1.57
CA ASN A 147 16.48 4.33 2.59
C ASN A 147 16.15 3.67 3.94
N SER A 148 15.19 2.78 3.99
CA SER A 148 14.89 2.02 5.20
C SER A 148 15.95 0.94 5.47
N THR A 149 16.40 0.87 6.72
CA THR A 149 17.27 -0.22 7.21
C THR A 149 16.50 -1.34 7.89
N LYS A 150 15.15 -1.24 7.94
CA LYS A 150 14.31 -2.26 8.57
C LYS A 150 14.29 -3.53 7.73
N VAL A 151 14.56 -4.67 8.38
CA VAL A 151 14.51 -6.01 7.79
C VAL A 151 13.57 -6.87 8.63
N SER A 152 12.70 -7.63 7.96
CA SER A 152 11.80 -8.60 8.59
C SER A 152 12.08 -10.01 8.07
N SER A 153 12.11 -11.00 8.94
CA SER A 153 12.26 -12.41 8.56
C SER A 153 11.07 -12.95 7.75
N TRP A 154 9.91 -12.31 7.85
CA TRP A 154 8.68 -12.62 7.10
C TRP A 154 8.53 -11.84 5.81
N GLY A 155 9.47 -10.94 5.53
CA GLY A 155 9.36 -9.95 4.46
C GLY A 155 8.68 -8.67 4.93
N SER A 156 8.79 -7.64 4.11
CA SER A 156 8.15 -6.35 4.34
C SER A 156 7.46 -5.89 3.06
N TYR A 157 6.31 -5.27 3.21
CA TYR A 157 5.56 -4.71 2.08
C TYR A 157 4.99 -3.34 2.48
N ASP A 158 5.68 -2.27 2.07
CA ASP A 158 5.20 -0.90 2.28
C ASP A 158 4.13 -0.54 1.25
N THR A 159 2.97 -0.08 1.71
CA THR A 159 1.88 0.47 0.90
C THR A 159 1.71 1.98 1.09
N THR A 160 2.49 2.60 1.97
CA THR A 160 2.27 3.99 2.39
C THR A 160 2.99 5.02 1.52
N THR A 161 4.04 4.60 0.79
CA THR A 161 4.85 5.50 -0.04
C THR A 161 4.75 5.15 -1.52
N ILE A 162 4.84 6.17 -2.39
CA ILE A 162 4.86 5.97 -3.85
C ILE A 162 6.19 5.36 -4.29
N LYS A 163 7.31 5.92 -3.83
CA LYS A 163 8.65 5.39 -4.09
C LYS A 163 8.97 4.31 -3.07
N LYS A 164 9.56 3.20 -3.53
CA LYS A 164 9.86 2.04 -2.69
C LYS A 164 11.22 1.48 -3.04
N ASP A 165 11.92 0.96 -2.03
CA ASP A 165 13.09 0.12 -2.22
C ASP A 165 12.69 -1.35 -2.22
N ILE A 166 13.20 -2.12 -3.20
CA ILE A 166 12.98 -3.57 -3.30
C ILE A 166 14.32 -4.26 -3.10
N THR A 167 14.44 -5.00 -2.00
CA THR A 167 15.63 -5.77 -1.65
C THR A 167 15.33 -7.27 -1.68
N ALA A 168 16.14 -8.03 -2.40
CA ALA A 168 16.11 -9.48 -2.39
C ALA A 168 17.23 -9.98 -1.47
N VAL A 169 16.88 -10.90 -0.56
CA VAL A 169 17.86 -11.58 0.30
C VAL A 169 18.03 -13.00 -0.18
N MET A 170 19.26 -13.47 -0.33
CA MET A 170 19.53 -14.87 -0.66
C MET A 170 20.81 -15.37 -0.01
N GLY A 171 20.82 -16.65 0.32
CA GLY A 171 22.01 -17.39 0.72
C GLY A 171 22.50 -18.27 -0.43
N VAL A 172 23.76 -18.18 -0.78
CA VAL A 172 24.37 -18.98 -1.83
C VAL A 172 25.59 -19.69 -1.30
N THR A 173 25.70 -20.98 -1.57
CA THR A 173 26.86 -21.80 -1.21
C THR A 173 27.56 -22.25 -2.47
N PHE A 174 28.84 -21.97 -2.56
CA PHE A 174 29.71 -22.40 -3.64
C PHE A 174 30.70 -23.48 -3.16
N ALA A 175 31.19 -24.29 -4.08
CA ALA A 175 32.40 -25.11 -3.83
C ALA A 175 33.62 -24.20 -3.77
N VAL A 176 34.65 -24.64 -3.07
CA VAL A 176 35.99 -24.02 -3.08
C VAL A 176 36.94 -24.94 -3.83
N LYS A 177 37.74 -24.37 -4.71
CA LYS A 177 38.85 -25.02 -5.38
C LYS A 177 40.16 -24.53 -4.72
N LYS A 178 41.04 -25.46 -4.42
CA LYS A 178 42.41 -25.15 -4.02
C LYS A 178 43.24 -24.79 -5.22
#